data_df66cc775574d1d3f06bb8eb0d07496b
#
_entry.id   df66cc775574d1d3f06bb8eb0d07496b
#
_cell.length_a   1.000
_cell.length_b   1.000
_cell.length_c   1.000
_cell.angle_alpha   90.00
_cell.angle_beta   90.00
_cell.angle_gamma   90.00
#
_symmetry.space_group_name_H-M   'P 1'
#
loop_
_entity.id
_entity.type
_entity.pdbx_description
1 polymer ?
#
loop_
_entity_poly.entity_id
_entity_poly.type
_entity_poly.pdbx_seq_one_letter_code
_entity_poly.pdbx_strand_id
1 'polypeptide(L)'
;MIIRKAEKKDVKGIISPLIMALDEMKTIFSGCEKEEEIIAKYEEFFLLDEGRYSYKNFYVCEVDEEIAGIIVVYYSDDVEKLDNVMLRELNKNGVIRKEFEKEFYENEYYIDSLAVNSAYQGRGIARKLMEFAEKKGKEQGYEKMSLLVHIDKEKAFSIYKKMGYEEDSKIVLYGETYRHMVKQIK
;
A
#
# COMPACT_ATOMS: atom_id res chain seq x y z
N MET A 1 -12.96 17.50 4.26
CA MET A 1 -11.90 16.44 4.28
C MET A 1 -12.29 15.38 5.29
N ILE A 2 -12.52 14.17 4.84
CA ILE A 2 -12.94 13.02 5.66
C ILE A 2 -11.99 11.86 5.35
N ILE A 3 -11.54 11.11 6.38
CA ILE A 3 -10.81 9.86 6.16
C ILE A 3 -11.73 8.71 6.56
N ARG A 4 -11.95 7.78 5.64
CA ARG A 4 -12.86 6.65 5.81
C ARG A 4 -12.29 5.39 5.17
N LYS A 5 -12.87 4.25 5.50
CA LYS A 5 -12.60 3.00 4.79
C LYS A 5 -13.08 3.10 3.35
N ALA A 6 -12.34 2.49 2.43
CA ALA A 6 -12.76 2.44 1.03
C ALA A 6 -13.96 1.51 0.83
N GLU A 7 -14.74 1.81 -0.19
CA GLU A 7 -15.87 1.00 -0.67
C GLU A 7 -15.64 0.64 -2.14
N LYS A 8 -16.30 -0.41 -2.63
CA LYS A 8 -16.15 -0.86 -4.04
C LYS A 8 -16.43 0.24 -5.07
N LYS A 9 -17.32 1.19 -4.75
CA LYS A 9 -17.63 2.33 -5.62
C LYS A 9 -16.45 3.30 -5.84
N ASP A 10 -15.46 3.29 -4.94
CA ASP A 10 -14.31 4.21 -4.98
C ASP A 10 -13.24 3.79 -6.00
N VAL A 11 -13.41 2.65 -6.67
CA VAL A 11 -12.43 2.04 -7.58
C VAL A 11 -11.80 3.05 -8.55
N LYS A 12 -12.61 3.89 -9.21
CA LYS A 12 -12.13 4.86 -10.20
C LYS A 12 -11.22 5.95 -9.62
N GLY A 13 -11.45 6.34 -8.37
CA GLY A 13 -10.62 7.34 -7.69
C GLY A 13 -9.35 6.78 -7.07
N ILE A 14 -9.25 5.45 -6.91
CA ILE A 14 -8.19 4.77 -6.18
C ILE A 14 -7.11 4.23 -7.10
N ILE A 15 -7.47 3.66 -8.26
CA ILE A 15 -6.53 2.89 -9.07
C ILE A 15 -5.37 3.72 -9.59
N SER A 16 -5.61 4.92 -10.10
CA SER A 16 -4.53 5.77 -10.60
C SER A 16 -3.52 6.18 -9.51
N PRO A 17 -3.94 6.68 -8.33
CA PRO A 17 -3.01 6.90 -7.21
C PRO A 17 -2.27 5.65 -6.74
N LEU A 18 -2.93 4.49 -6.71
CA LEU A 18 -2.31 3.22 -6.33
C LEU A 18 -1.18 2.82 -7.29
N ILE A 19 -1.46 2.81 -8.60
CA ILE A 19 -0.48 2.46 -9.63
C ILE A 19 0.73 3.40 -9.58
N MET A 20 0.50 4.69 -9.34
CA MET A 20 1.57 5.67 -9.17
C MET A 20 2.42 5.39 -7.92
N ALA A 21 1.81 4.95 -6.80
CA ALA A 21 2.52 4.62 -5.57
C ALA A 21 3.36 3.35 -5.70
N LEU A 22 2.84 2.36 -6.42
CA LEU A 22 3.51 1.07 -6.63
C LEU A 22 4.74 1.17 -7.55
N ASP A 23 4.81 2.21 -8.37
CA ASP A 23 5.93 2.44 -9.28
C ASP A 23 6.22 1.19 -10.16
N GLU A 24 7.41 0.63 -10.12
CA GLU A 24 7.78 -0.56 -10.90
C GLU A 24 7.14 -1.84 -10.36
N MET A 25 6.80 -1.89 -9.07
CA MET A 25 6.15 -3.05 -8.45
C MET A 25 4.78 -3.39 -9.06
N LYS A 26 4.13 -2.40 -9.69
CA LYS A 26 2.82 -2.60 -10.35
C LYS A 26 2.83 -3.71 -11.40
N THR A 27 3.93 -3.86 -12.15
CA THR A 27 4.07 -4.90 -13.18
C THR A 27 4.28 -6.27 -12.55
N ILE A 28 5.02 -6.31 -11.45
CA ILE A 28 5.33 -7.55 -10.72
C ILE A 28 4.06 -8.15 -10.11
N PHE A 29 3.25 -7.32 -9.45
CA PHE A 29 2.04 -7.78 -8.78
C PHE A 29 0.86 -8.00 -9.73
N SER A 30 0.78 -7.25 -10.83
CA SER A 30 -0.27 -7.48 -11.84
C SER A 30 0.06 -8.60 -12.82
N GLY A 31 1.36 -8.87 -13.05
CA GLY A 31 1.81 -9.77 -14.11
C GLY A 31 1.56 -9.23 -15.52
N CYS A 32 1.31 -7.91 -15.65
CA CYS A 32 1.00 -7.24 -16.91
C CYS A 32 2.09 -6.20 -17.22
N GLU A 33 2.31 -5.94 -18.51
CA GLU A 33 3.27 -4.93 -18.97
C GLU A 33 2.59 -3.67 -19.52
N LYS A 34 1.41 -3.84 -20.14
CA LYS A 34 0.67 -2.71 -20.72
C LYS A 34 -0.15 -2.00 -19.65
N GLU A 35 -0.12 -0.68 -19.69
CA GLU A 35 -0.79 0.17 -18.71
C GLU A 35 -2.29 -0.14 -18.57
N GLU A 36 -2.98 -0.34 -19.69
CA GLU A 36 -4.41 -0.68 -19.70
C GLU A 36 -4.70 -2.02 -18.99
N GLU A 37 -3.83 -3.03 -19.21
CA GLU A 37 -3.95 -4.34 -18.58
C GLU A 37 -3.63 -4.26 -17.08
N ILE A 38 -2.64 -3.44 -16.69
CA ILE A 38 -2.29 -3.15 -15.30
C ILE A 38 -3.50 -2.51 -14.59
N ILE A 39 -4.07 -1.45 -15.17
CA ILE A 39 -5.25 -0.76 -14.62
C ILE A 39 -6.39 -1.75 -14.40
N ALA A 40 -6.75 -2.52 -15.43
CA ALA A 40 -7.83 -3.49 -15.36
C ALA A 40 -7.58 -4.56 -14.27
N LYS A 41 -6.32 -5.01 -14.13
CA LYS A 41 -5.96 -5.99 -13.12
C LYS A 41 -6.07 -5.45 -11.69
N TYR A 42 -5.64 -4.21 -11.45
CA TYR A 42 -5.81 -3.59 -10.14
C TYR A 42 -7.27 -3.23 -9.82
N GLU A 43 -8.08 -2.89 -10.81
CA GLU A 43 -9.55 -2.77 -10.63
C GLU A 43 -10.15 -4.12 -10.20
N GLU A 44 -9.75 -5.22 -10.85
CA GLU A 44 -10.15 -6.57 -10.47
C GLU A 44 -9.75 -6.90 -9.02
N PHE A 45 -8.47 -6.71 -8.66
CA PHE A 45 -7.99 -6.95 -7.29
C PHE A 45 -8.72 -6.10 -6.25
N PHE A 46 -8.96 -4.83 -6.55
CA PHE A 46 -9.66 -3.93 -5.63
C PHE A 46 -11.08 -4.38 -5.32
N LEU A 47 -11.78 -4.93 -6.30
CA LEU A 47 -13.18 -5.38 -6.14
C LEU A 47 -13.32 -6.72 -5.43
N LEU A 48 -12.22 -7.46 -5.23
CA LEU A 48 -12.23 -8.71 -4.45
C LEU A 48 -12.52 -8.43 -2.96
N ASP A 49 -13.07 -9.42 -2.29
CA ASP A 49 -13.30 -9.34 -0.84
C ASP A 49 -12.07 -9.75 -0.01
N GLU A 50 -11.02 -10.26 -0.64
CA GLU A 50 -9.75 -10.67 -0.04
C GLU A 50 -8.58 -10.35 -0.98
N GLY A 51 -7.35 -10.33 -0.47
CA GLY A 51 -6.12 -10.02 -1.21
C GLY A 51 -5.51 -8.69 -0.78
N ARG A 52 -4.22 -8.47 -1.06
CA ARG A 52 -3.50 -7.24 -0.64
C ARG A 52 -4.25 -5.98 -1.08
N TYR A 53 -4.67 -5.93 -2.34
CA TYR A 53 -5.31 -4.76 -2.95
C TYR A 53 -6.84 -4.82 -2.94
N SER A 54 -7.44 -5.66 -2.07
CA SER A 54 -8.88 -5.58 -1.78
C SER A 54 -9.25 -4.23 -1.17
N TYR A 55 -10.39 -3.65 -1.57
CA TYR A 55 -10.92 -2.40 -0.99
C TYR A 55 -10.94 -2.42 0.56
N LYS A 56 -10.95 -3.60 1.16
CA LYS A 56 -10.94 -3.77 2.62
C LYS A 56 -9.64 -3.34 3.29
N ASN A 57 -8.54 -3.25 2.55
CA ASN A 57 -7.24 -2.83 3.05
C ASN A 57 -6.94 -1.35 2.81
N PHE A 58 -7.88 -0.61 2.20
CA PHE A 58 -7.72 0.79 1.88
C PHE A 58 -8.45 1.71 2.86
N TYR A 59 -7.80 2.80 3.20
CA TYR A 59 -8.44 4.02 3.67
C TYR A 59 -8.24 5.12 2.65
N VAL A 60 -9.25 5.95 2.48
CA VAL A 60 -9.25 7.07 1.53
C VAL A 60 -9.42 8.39 2.27
N CYS A 61 -8.76 9.42 1.79
CA CYS A 61 -9.04 10.79 2.17
C CYS A 61 -9.92 11.41 1.09
N GLU A 62 -11.14 11.77 1.46
CA GLU A 62 -12.13 12.39 0.59
C GLU A 62 -12.19 13.90 0.85
N VAL A 63 -12.16 14.68 -0.22
CA VAL A 63 -12.30 16.14 -0.22
C VAL A 63 -13.29 16.50 -1.33
N ASP A 64 -14.38 17.18 -0.99
CA ASP A 64 -15.40 17.62 -1.94
C ASP A 64 -15.91 16.47 -2.85
N GLU A 65 -16.19 15.31 -2.23
CA GLU A 65 -16.65 14.07 -2.87
C GLU A 65 -15.62 13.38 -3.80
N GLU A 66 -14.38 13.89 -3.86
CA GLU A 66 -13.28 13.29 -4.64
C GLU A 66 -12.25 12.60 -3.74
N ILE A 67 -11.65 11.50 -4.23
CA ILE A 67 -10.57 10.81 -3.56
C ILE A 67 -9.28 11.60 -3.73
N ALA A 68 -8.88 12.32 -2.69
CA ALA A 68 -7.70 13.16 -2.65
C ALA A 68 -6.42 12.40 -2.27
N GLY A 69 -6.56 11.23 -1.64
CA GLY A 69 -5.43 10.39 -1.26
C GLY A 69 -5.86 9.03 -0.73
N ILE A 70 -4.94 8.08 -0.75
CA ILE A 70 -5.15 6.69 -0.33
C ILE A 70 -4.02 6.21 0.56
N ILE A 71 -4.31 5.25 1.44
CA ILE A 71 -3.33 4.43 2.13
C ILE A 71 -3.79 2.98 2.13
N VAL A 72 -2.87 2.06 1.84
CA VAL A 72 -3.10 0.61 1.89
C VAL A 72 -2.35 0.05 3.09
N VAL A 73 -3.06 -0.64 3.96
CA VAL A 73 -2.48 -1.21 5.17
C VAL A 73 -3.06 -2.59 5.46
N TYR A 74 -2.22 -3.49 5.93
CA TYR A 74 -2.62 -4.81 6.40
C TYR A 74 -1.60 -5.35 7.41
N TYR A 75 -1.98 -6.42 8.10
CA TYR A 75 -1.10 -7.08 9.04
C TYR A 75 -0.15 -8.04 8.33
N SER A 76 1.13 -7.97 8.65
CA SER A 76 2.18 -8.77 8.00
C SER A 76 1.94 -10.28 8.09
N ASP A 77 1.37 -10.75 9.19
CA ASP A 77 1.12 -12.17 9.42
C ASP A 77 -0.06 -12.72 8.57
N ASP A 78 -0.90 -11.84 8.02
CA ASP A 78 -1.97 -12.22 7.09
C ASP A 78 -1.49 -12.32 5.62
N VAL A 79 -0.25 -11.91 5.33
CA VAL A 79 0.22 -11.72 3.95
C VAL A 79 0.17 -12.99 3.11
N GLU A 80 0.51 -14.14 3.68
CA GLU A 80 0.43 -15.41 2.94
C GLU A 80 -0.98 -15.67 2.41
N LYS A 81 -2.00 -15.40 3.22
CA LYS A 81 -3.41 -15.51 2.81
C LYS A 81 -3.74 -14.48 1.73
N LEU A 82 -3.29 -13.23 1.89
CA LEU A 82 -3.55 -12.15 0.94
C LEU A 82 -2.88 -12.43 -0.41
N ASP A 83 -1.64 -12.92 -0.39
CA ASP A 83 -0.87 -13.28 -1.57
C ASP A 83 -1.47 -14.46 -2.32
N ASN A 84 -1.91 -15.48 -1.61
CA ASN A 84 -2.54 -16.66 -2.22
C ASN A 84 -3.78 -16.29 -3.04
N VAL A 85 -4.52 -15.24 -2.66
CA VAL A 85 -5.63 -14.73 -3.47
C VAL A 85 -5.11 -14.14 -4.78
N MET A 86 -4.11 -13.27 -4.71
CA MET A 86 -3.53 -12.61 -5.90
C MET A 86 -2.88 -13.64 -6.83
N LEU A 87 -2.08 -14.56 -6.29
CA LEU A 87 -1.43 -15.62 -7.07
C LEU A 87 -2.45 -16.51 -7.80
N ARG A 88 -3.58 -16.80 -7.16
CA ARG A 88 -4.70 -17.51 -7.78
C ARG A 88 -5.26 -16.78 -8.99
N GLU A 89 -5.49 -15.45 -8.85
CA GLU A 89 -6.01 -14.62 -9.94
C GLU A 89 -4.98 -14.49 -11.09
N LEU A 90 -3.70 -14.34 -10.77
CA LEU A 90 -2.63 -14.34 -11.78
C LEU A 90 -2.56 -15.66 -12.53
N ASN A 91 -2.59 -16.79 -11.82
CA ASN A 91 -2.51 -18.13 -12.43
C ASN A 91 -3.70 -18.42 -13.35
N LYS A 92 -4.91 -17.95 -13.02
CA LYS A 92 -6.08 -18.07 -13.92
C LYS A 92 -5.86 -17.36 -15.27
N ASN A 93 -5.05 -16.30 -15.28
CA ASN A 93 -4.71 -15.53 -16.46
C ASN A 93 -3.39 -15.97 -17.13
N GLY A 94 -2.86 -17.12 -16.75
CA GLY A 94 -1.66 -17.72 -17.36
C GLY A 94 -0.33 -17.18 -16.83
N VAL A 95 -0.34 -16.28 -15.84
CA VAL A 95 0.87 -15.81 -15.17
C VAL A 95 1.22 -16.76 -14.04
N ILE A 96 2.13 -17.69 -14.28
CA ILE A 96 2.53 -18.69 -13.29
C ILE A 96 3.56 -18.08 -12.34
N ARG A 97 3.12 -17.75 -11.12
CA ARG A 97 3.97 -17.29 -10.02
C ARG A 97 3.66 -18.13 -8.78
N LYS A 98 4.69 -18.52 -8.05
CA LYS A 98 4.53 -19.35 -6.83
C LYS A 98 4.40 -18.51 -5.57
N GLU A 99 5.15 -17.40 -5.51
CA GLU A 99 5.23 -16.52 -4.34
C GLU A 99 5.65 -15.12 -4.75
N PHE A 100 5.43 -14.14 -3.87
CA PHE A 100 6.03 -12.83 -3.91
C PHE A 100 7.20 -12.76 -2.92
N GLU A 101 8.19 -11.89 -3.18
CA GLU A 101 9.28 -11.66 -2.24
C GLU A 101 8.75 -10.97 -0.98
N LYS A 102 9.37 -11.28 0.17
CA LYS A 102 8.91 -10.80 1.48
C LYS A 102 9.35 -9.35 1.72
N GLU A 103 8.39 -8.46 1.94
CA GLU A 103 8.57 -7.02 2.05
C GLU A 103 8.72 -6.52 3.50
N PHE A 104 8.42 -7.34 4.50
CA PHE A 104 8.31 -6.96 5.90
C PHE A 104 8.64 -8.13 6.82
N TYR A 105 8.72 -7.85 8.12
CA TYR A 105 8.90 -8.86 9.15
C TYR A 105 7.56 -9.20 9.83
N GLU A 106 7.60 -10.15 10.77
CA GLU A 106 6.42 -10.57 11.52
C GLU A 106 5.99 -9.50 12.55
N ASN A 107 4.72 -9.54 12.92
CA ASN A 107 4.12 -8.64 13.91
C ASN A 107 4.18 -7.15 13.52
N GLU A 108 4.00 -6.83 12.25
CA GLU A 108 3.97 -5.47 11.74
C GLU A 108 2.60 -5.12 11.13
N TYR A 109 2.09 -3.94 11.45
CA TYR A 109 1.01 -3.34 10.68
C TYR A 109 1.64 -2.57 9.52
N TYR A 110 1.66 -3.20 8.36
CA TYR A 110 2.44 -2.77 7.20
C TYR A 110 1.68 -1.76 6.35
N ILE A 111 2.36 -0.66 6.01
CA ILE A 111 1.89 0.31 5.02
C ILE A 111 2.50 -0.10 3.67
N ASP A 112 1.67 -0.68 2.82
CA ASP A 112 2.04 -1.10 1.46
C ASP A 112 2.17 0.10 0.52
N SER A 113 1.14 0.97 0.49
CA SER A 113 1.09 2.10 -0.42
C SER A 113 0.50 3.34 0.23
N LEU A 114 1.05 4.50 -0.11
CA LEU A 114 0.55 5.82 0.30
C LEU A 114 0.65 6.77 -0.89
N ALA A 115 -0.46 7.31 -1.34
CA ALA A 115 -0.48 8.27 -2.43
C ALA A 115 -1.43 9.44 -2.16
N VAL A 116 -1.06 10.61 -2.67
CA VAL A 116 -1.91 11.82 -2.68
C VAL A 116 -2.00 12.32 -4.11
N ASN A 117 -3.20 12.50 -4.59
CA ASN A 117 -3.46 13.06 -5.91
C ASN A 117 -2.76 14.44 -6.04
N SER A 118 -2.11 14.68 -7.17
CA SER A 118 -1.28 15.86 -7.42
C SER A 118 -2.02 17.19 -7.16
N ALA A 119 -3.31 17.26 -7.47
CA ALA A 119 -4.15 18.43 -7.22
C ALA A 119 -4.36 18.74 -5.72
N TYR A 120 -4.08 17.79 -4.84
CA TYR A 120 -4.29 17.91 -3.39
C TYR A 120 -2.99 17.84 -2.58
N GLN A 121 -1.82 17.78 -3.24
CA GLN A 121 -0.53 17.80 -2.56
C GLN A 121 -0.29 19.09 -1.78
N GLY A 122 0.61 19.03 -0.79
CA GLY A 122 0.93 20.19 0.07
C GLY A 122 -0.12 20.52 1.14
N ARG A 123 -1.25 19.80 1.20
CA ARG A 123 -2.34 20.01 2.17
C ARG A 123 -2.27 19.11 3.42
N GLY A 124 -1.16 18.39 3.61
CA GLY A 124 -0.95 17.50 4.75
C GLY A 124 -1.74 16.19 4.73
N ILE A 125 -2.33 15.82 3.59
CA ILE A 125 -3.18 14.61 3.45
C ILE A 125 -2.41 13.33 3.75
N ALA A 126 -1.19 13.16 3.21
CA ALA A 126 -0.38 11.99 3.48
C ALA A 126 -0.15 11.79 4.99
N ARG A 127 0.21 12.86 5.70
CA ARG A 127 0.40 12.82 7.14
C ARG A 127 -0.87 12.39 7.88
N LYS A 128 -2.02 12.97 7.51
CA LYS A 128 -3.31 12.63 8.14
C LYS A 128 -3.72 11.17 7.88
N LEU A 129 -3.46 10.64 6.68
CA LEU A 129 -3.70 9.24 6.36
C LEU A 129 -2.83 8.31 7.21
N MET A 130 -1.55 8.63 7.39
CA MET A 130 -0.66 7.86 8.24
C MET A 130 -1.07 7.93 9.72
N GLU A 131 -1.36 9.12 10.25
CA GLU A 131 -1.84 9.29 11.63
C GLU A 131 -3.15 8.52 11.87
N PHE A 132 -4.03 8.48 10.86
CA PHE A 132 -5.26 7.69 10.92
C PHE A 132 -4.97 6.19 10.93
N ALA A 133 -4.05 5.72 10.07
CA ALA A 133 -3.64 4.31 10.04
C ALA A 133 -2.95 3.89 11.34
N GLU A 134 -2.10 4.73 11.92
CA GLU A 134 -1.48 4.52 13.23
C GLU A 134 -2.53 4.36 14.34
N LYS A 135 -3.53 5.25 14.35
CA LYS A 135 -4.65 5.13 15.30
C LYS A 135 -5.42 3.83 15.12
N LYS A 136 -5.68 3.42 13.87
CA LYS A 136 -6.36 2.16 13.58
C LYS A 136 -5.53 0.94 13.99
N GLY A 137 -4.23 0.97 13.74
CA GLY A 137 -3.32 -0.06 14.21
C GLY A 137 -3.39 -0.24 15.73
N LYS A 138 -3.31 0.86 16.50
CA LYS A 138 -3.48 0.86 17.97
C LYS A 138 -4.83 0.28 18.41
N GLU A 139 -5.93 0.75 17.80
CA GLU A 139 -7.28 0.27 18.11
C GLU A 139 -7.44 -1.24 17.87
N GLN A 140 -6.64 -1.81 16.94
CA GLN A 140 -6.60 -3.24 16.64
C GLN A 140 -5.58 -4.03 17.45
N GLY A 141 -4.81 -3.35 18.32
CA GLY A 141 -3.83 -3.99 19.20
C GLY A 141 -2.44 -4.18 18.58
N TYR A 142 -2.15 -3.58 17.44
CA TYR A 142 -0.81 -3.60 16.87
C TYR A 142 0.11 -2.62 17.59
N GLU A 143 1.37 -3.04 17.78
CA GLU A 143 2.36 -2.24 18.50
C GLU A 143 3.38 -1.57 17.57
N LYS A 144 3.52 -2.08 16.35
CA LYS A 144 4.54 -1.64 15.39
C LYS A 144 3.94 -1.45 14.01
N MET A 145 4.22 -0.30 13.40
CA MET A 145 3.99 -0.05 11.98
C MET A 145 5.29 -0.09 11.21
N SER A 146 5.22 -0.55 9.96
CA SER A 146 6.35 -0.55 9.04
C SER A 146 5.97 -0.11 7.63
N LEU A 147 6.96 0.25 6.85
CA LEU A 147 6.87 0.58 5.43
C LEU A 147 8.24 0.39 4.75
N LEU A 148 8.23 0.31 3.43
CA LEU A 148 9.43 0.32 2.63
C LEU A 148 9.62 1.64 1.89
N VAL A 149 10.87 2.09 1.81
CA VAL A 149 11.27 3.26 1.01
C VAL A 149 12.45 2.87 0.14
N HIS A 150 12.28 2.98 -1.18
CA HIS A 150 13.39 2.75 -2.11
C HIS A 150 14.59 3.65 -1.74
N ILE A 151 15.81 3.11 -1.84
CA ILE A 151 17.02 3.79 -1.35
C ILE A 151 17.22 5.17 -1.98
N ASP A 152 16.79 5.37 -3.22
CA ASP A 152 16.92 6.64 -3.95
C ASP A 152 15.81 7.66 -3.63
N LYS A 153 14.79 7.29 -2.88
CA LYS A 153 13.66 8.17 -2.51
C LYS A 153 13.98 9.00 -1.25
N GLU A 154 15.07 9.77 -1.25
CA GLU A 154 15.54 10.55 -0.09
C GLU A 154 14.50 11.53 0.47
N LYS A 155 13.66 12.11 -0.39
CA LYS A 155 12.58 13.00 0.05
C LYS A 155 11.53 12.24 0.87
N ALA A 156 11.12 11.07 0.42
CA ALA A 156 10.16 10.23 1.13
C ALA A 156 10.75 9.75 2.46
N PHE A 157 12.00 9.27 2.45
CA PHE A 157 12.74 8.90 3.65
C PHE A 157 12.74 10.02 4.71
N SER A 158 13.11 11.25 4.30
CA SER A 158 13.12 12.41 5.19
C SER A 158 11.74 12.74 5.77
N ILE A 159 10.66 12.53 5.00
CA ILE A 159 9.29 12.72 5.48
C ILE A 159 8.94 11.69 6.55
N TYR A 160 9.21 10.41 6.32
CA TYR A 160 8.93 9.35 7.27
C TYR A 160 9.76 9.48 8.56
N LYS A 161 11.03 9.88 8.45
CA LYS A 161 11.86 10.22 9.62
C LYS A 161 11.21 11.32 10.47
N LYS A 162 10.70 12.40 9.88
CA LYS A 162 9.99 13.48 10.59
C LYS A 162 8.67 13.02 11.22
N MET A 163 8.11 11.91 10.74
CA MET A 163 6.90 11.30 11.31
C MET A 163 7.23 10.27 12.40
N GLY A 164 8.51 10.09 12.74
CA GLY A 164 8.96 9.21 13.82
C GLY A 164 9.21 7.76 13.38
N TYR A 165 9.31 7.49 12.08
CA TYR A 165 9.79 6.21 11.57
C TYR A 165 11.32 6.18 11.59
N GLU A 166 11.88 5.04 11.94
CA GLU A 166 13.33 4.79 11.96
C GLU A 166 13.68 3.66 11.00
N GLU A 167 14.80 3.77 10.30
CA GLU A 167 15.35 2.68 9.50
C GLU A 167 15.94 1.63 10.44
N ASP A 168 15.44 0.41 10.38
CA ASP A 168 15.97 -0.70 11.19
C ASP A 168 16.75 -1.72 10.35
N SER A 169 16.48 -1.81 9.07
CA SER A 169 17.14 -2.73 8.15
C SER A 169 17.01 -2.30 6.69
N LYS A 170 17.61 -3.10 5.80
CA LYS A 170 17.41 -3.01 4.36
C LYS A 170 16.91 -4.34 3.82
N ILE A 171 15.96 -4.27 2.90
CA ILE A 171 15.40 -5.42 2.21
C ILE A 171 15.69 -5.27 0.71
N VAL A 172 16.11 -6.35 0.07
CA VAL A 172 16.27 -6.40 -1.39
C VAL A 172 15.04 -7.09 -1.95
N LEU A 173 14.33 -6.43 -2.87
CA LEU A 173 13.15 -6.94 -3.55
C LEU A 173 13.36 -6.81 -5.05
N TYR A 174 13.26 -7.92 -5.76
CA TYR A 174 13.37 -7.98 -7.22
C TYR A 174 14.63 -7.28 -7.78
N GLY A 175 15.72 -7.31 -7.00
CA GLY A 175 17.00 -6.70 -7.35
C GLY A 175 17.19 -5.25 -6.88
N GLU A 176 16.14 -4.60 -6.39
CA GLU A 176 16.18 -3.23 -5.87
C GLU A 176 16.31 -3.20 -4.35
N THR A 177 16.95 -2.16 -3.82
CA THR A 177 17.19 -2.01 -2.37
C THR A 177 16.23 -1.02 -1.74
N TYR A 178 15.58 -1.44 -0.66
CA TYR A 178 14.65 -0.63 0.12
C TYR A 178 15.12 -0.49 1.56
N ARG A 179 14.90 0.68 2.15
CA ARG A 179 14.98 0.89 3.59
C ARG A 179 13.70 0.37 4.23
N HIS A 180 13.81 -0.57 5.14
CA HIS A 180 12.72 -0.98 6.00
C HIS A 180 12.64 0.00 7.17
N MET A 181 11.51 0.68 7.28
CA MET A 181 11.29 1.72 8.28
C MET A 181 10.18 1.32 9.24
N VAL A 182 10.44 1.49 10.52
CA VAL A 182 9.51 1.09 11.60
C VAL A 182 9.18 2.25 12.52
N LYS A 183 7.99 2.18 13.12
CA LYS A 183 7.54 3.09 14.18
C LYS A 183 6.76 2.32 15.24
N GLN A 184 7.12 2.50 16.50
CA GLN A 184 6.33 2.01 17.62
C GLN A 184 5.07 2.87 17.78
N ILE A 185 3.90 2.21 17.87
CA ILE A 185 2.59 2.87 17.96
C ILE A 185 1.82 2.51 19.23
N LYS A 186 2.56 2.20 20.32
CA LYS A 186 1.98 1.85 21.62
C LYS A 186 1.07 2.91 22.22
#